data_b53793718aedebbf0fd4dbb63689b9e5
#
_entry.id   b53793718aedebbf0fd4dbb63689b9e5
#
_cell.length_a   1.000
_cell.length_b   1.000
_cell.length_c   1.000
_cell.angle_alpha   90.00
_cell.angle_beta   90.00
_cell.angle_gamma   90.00
#
_symmetry.space_group_name_H-M   'P 1'
#
loop_
_entity.id
_entity.type
_entity.pdbx_description
1 polymer ?
#
loop_
_entity_poly.entity_id
_entity_poly.type
_entity_poly.pdbx_seq_one_letter_code
_entity_poly.pdbx_strand_id
1 'polypeptide(L)'
;MSHDHGVPGGASSSRPRLVAALGITAAVLIAEVVGAIITGSLALLVDAAHMLTDAGGLTIALIAATLAGRPTSAKRTWGFARSEVLGATAQAAVLVAVGLFVVVEAVQRLINPPEIAGGQLVIFGVIGLLGNVASIVILAGHRGTNLNMRAAFLEVVNDALGSVAVIVAAIVITLTGFQLADAIAAILIGALIVPRAVLLLRDSTNVLLESTPKGIDLDSVRDHLLELDHVTAVHDLHVSQIATGLPVLTAHVVVEDSCFYDGHTAQMLDALQHCVAEHFAVQIEHSTFQLEPAGHGAHEHPTHD
;
A
#
# COMPACT_ATOMS: atom_id res chain seq x y z
N MET A 1 -25.72 -25.11 -6.84
CA MET A 1 -24.46 -25.69 -7.31
C MET A 1 -23.35 -25.03 -6.52
N SER A 2 -22.66 -25.79 -5.68
CA SER A 2 -21.57 -25.30 -4.83
C SER A 2 -20.32 -25.17 -5.70
N HIS A 3 -19.86 -23.96 -5.95
CA HIS A 3 -18.55 -23.73 -6.57
C HIS A 3 -17.49 -23.82 -5.49
N ASP A 4 -16.84 -24.97 -5.45
CA ASP A 4 -15.64 -25.23 -4.63
C ASP A 4 -14.46 -24.47 -5.28
N HIS A 5 -14.13 -23.30 -4.77
CA HIS A 5 -12.91 -22.58 -5.12
C HIS A 5 -11.73 -23.25 -4.42
N GLY A 6 -11.22 -24.29 -5.05
CA GLY A 6 -10.00 -24.96 -4.62
C GLY A 6 -8.85 -23.96 -4.52
N VAL A 7 -8.33 -23.77 -3.31
CA VAL A 7 -7.12 -22.99 -3.02
C VAL A 7 -5.97 -23.57 -3.86
N PRO A 8 -5.30 -22.77 -4.74
CA PRO A 8 -4.20 -23.30 -5.54
C PRO A 8 -3.09 -23.83 -4.62
N GLY A 9 -2.69 -25.09 -4.83
CA GLY A 9 -1.74 -25.85 -4.00
C GLY A 9 -0.29 -25.32 -3.93
N GLY A 10 -0.04 -24.05 -4.27
CA GLY A 10 1.27 -23.38 -4.18
C GLY A 10 1.57 -22.72 -2.82
N ALA A 11 0.58 -22.55 -1.95
CA ALA A 11 0.74 -21.79 -0.71
C ALA A 11 1.51 -22.54 0.39
N SER A 12 1.54 -23.87 0.40
CA SER A 12 2.17 -24.66 1.47
C SER A 12 3.68 -24.76 1.38
N SER A 13 4.27 -24.69 0.18
CA SER A 13 5.72 -24.80 -0.01
C SER A 13 6.50 -23.48 0.19
N SER A 14 5.82 -22.35 0.18
CA SER A 14 6.44 -21.02 0.36
C SER A 14 6.52 -20.57 1.83
N ARG A 15 5.63 -21.08 2.70
CA ARG A 15 5.57 -20.70 4.12
C ARG A 15 6.87 -20.82 4.90
N PRO A 16 7.58 -21.97 4.91
CA PRO A 16 8.80 -22.10 5.71
C PRO A 16 9.91 -21.15 5.27
N ARG A 17 9.96 -20.81 3.97
CA ARG A 17 10.96 -19.88 3.41
C ARG A 17 10.66 -18.45 3.77
N LEU A 18 9.40 -18.05 3.74
CA LEU A 18 8.97 -16.72 4.22
C LEU A 18 9.25 -16.55 5.71
N VAL A 19 9.00 -17.59 6.52
CA VAL A 19 9.32 -17.57 7.97
C VAL A 19 10.82 -17.48 8.19
N ALA A 20 11.64 -18.23 7.41
CA ALA A 20 13.08 -18.16 7.50
C ALA A 20 13.61 -16.76 7.09
N ALA A 21 13.15 -16.22 5.96
CA ALA A 21 13.51 -14.86 5.54
C ALA A 21 13.11 -13.82 6.59
N LEU A 22 11.89 -13.88 7.12
CA LEU A 22 11.43 -12.99 8.19
C LEU A 22 12.29 -13.10 9.45
N GLY A 23 12.69 -14.31 9.84
CA GLY A 23 13.59 -14.53 10.97
C GLY A 23 14.96 -13.89 10.77
N ILE A 24 15.52 -14.00 9.56
CA ILE A 24 16.79 -13.36 9.20
C ILE A 24 16.63 -11.85 9.20
N THR A 25 15.58 -11.33 8.57
CA THR A 25 15.29 -9.88 8.55
C THR A 25 15.13 -9.31 9.96
N ALA A 26 14.45 -10.01 10.87
CA ALA A 26 14.33 -9.59 12.25
C ALA A 26 15.69 -9.58 12.99
N ALA A 27 16.55 -10.55 12.74
CA ALA A 27 17.89 -10.60 13.31
C ALA A 27 18.79 -9.47 12.77
N VAL A 28 18.73 -9.18 11.47
CA VAL A 28 19.42 -8.06 10.83
C VAL A 28 18.91 -6.74 11.41
N LEU A 29 17.62 -6.52 11.52
CA LEU A 29 17.02 -5.34 12.11
C LEU A 29 17.54 -5.08 13.53
N ILE A 30 17.59 -6.12 14.38
CA ILE A 30 18.13 -6.00 15.73
C ILE A 30 19.62 -5.59 15.69
N ALA A 31 20.40 -6.22 14.80
CA ALA A 31 21.81 -5.88 14.65
C ALA A 31 22.01 -4.44 14.17
N GLU A 32 21.23 -3.96 13.25
CA GLU A 32 21.28 -2.58 12.73
C GLU A 32 20.87 -1.54 13.77
N VAL A 33 19.79 -1.79 14.53
CA VAL A 33 19.39 -0.91 15.64
C VAL A 33 20.50 -0.81 16.68
N VAL A 34 21.08 -1.94 17.09
CA VAL A 34 22.20 -1.98 18.04
C VAL A 34 23.41 -1.26 17.43
N GLY A 35 23.72 -1.54 16.18
CA GLY A 35 24.81 -0.89 15.44
C GLY A 35 24.65 0.61 15.33
N ALA A 36 23.45 1.11 15.00
CA ALA A 36 23.14 2.54 14.93
C ALA A 36 23.37 3.23 16.28
N ILE A 37 22.95 2.60 17.38
CA ILE A 37 23.14 3.13 18.74
C ILE A 37 24.64 3.17 19.12
N ILE A 38 25.38 2.10 18.80
CA ILE A 38 26.82 1.98 19.18
C ILE A 38 27.68 2.92 18.33
N THR A 39 27.42 2.98 17.02
CA THR A 39 28.27 3.72 16.06
C THR A 39 27.86 5.18 15.91
N GLY A 40 26.61 5.53 16.25
CA GLY A 40 26.02 6.84 15.96
C GLY A 40 25.73 7.07 14.48
N SER A 41 25.77 6.03 13.63
CA SER A 41 25.54 6.13 12.19
C SER A 41 24.09 6.46 11.86
N LEU A 42 23.90 7.53 11.09
CA LEU A 42 22.59 7.94 10.58
C LEU A 42 22.13 7.02 9.44
N ALA A 43 23.05 6.59 8.58
CA ALA A 43 22.75 5.69 7.49
C ALA A 43 22.18 4.35 8.00
N LEU A 44 22.79 3.78 9.05
CA LEU A 44 22.33 2.54 9.67
C LEU A 44 20.99 2.72 10.40
N LEU A 45 20.76 3.90 10.99
CA LEU A 45 19.48 4.24 11.63
C LEU A 45 18.33 4.30 10.60
N VAL A 46 18.59 4.88 9.44
CA VAL A 46 17.59 4.98 8.34
C VAL A 46 17.23 3.61 7.81
N ASP A 47 18.23 2.76 7.59
CA ASP A 47 18.04 1.38 7.10
C ASP A 47 17.23 0.57 8.13
N ALA A 48 17.62 0.60 9.41
CA ALA A 48 16.87 -0.04 10.48
C ALA A 48 15.43 0.46 10.61
N ALA A 49 15.19 1.76 10.47
CA ALA A 49 13.85 2.34 10.53
C ALA A 49 12.97 1.90 9.34
N HIS A 50 13.55 1.78 8.14
CA HIS A 50 12.86 1.23 6.97
C HIS A 50 12.45 -0.23 7.22
N MET A 51 13.39 -1.09 7.60
CA MET A 51 13.13 -2.49 7.91
C MET A 51 12.08 -2.65 9.03
N LEU A 52 12.10 -1.81 10.05
CA LEU A 52 11.11 -1.83 11.13
C LEU A 52 9.71 -1.47 10.62
N THR A 53 9.59 -0.48 9.74
CA THR A 53 8.29 -0.11 9.15
C THR A 53 7.75 -1.18 8.23
N ASP A 54 8.60 -1.89 7.50
CA ASP A 54 8.19 -2.98 6.61
C ASP A 54 7.73 -4.22 7.41
N ALA A 55 8.48 -4.60 8.44
CA ALA A 55 8.06 -5.64 9.38
C ALA A 55 6.76 -5.27 10.11
N GLY A 56 6.61 -4.00 10.50
CA GLY A 56 5.39 -3.43 11.08
C GLY A 56 4.21 -3.51 10.11
N GLY A 57 4.43 -3.15 8.86
CA GLY A 57 3.43 -3.21 7.79
C GLY A 57 2.92 -4.63 7.53
N LEU A 58 3.82 -5.60 7.45
CA LEU A 58 3.45 -7.01 7.32
C LEU A 58 2.63 -7.50 8.53
N THR A 59 2.99 -7.07 9.74
CA THR A 59 2.25 -7.38 10.96
C THR A 59 0.85 -6.78 10.93
N ILE A 60 0.73 -5.51 10.52
CA ILE A 60 -0.56 -4.82 10.36
C ILE A 60 -1.40 -5.50 9.28
N ALA A 61 -0.82 -5.86 8.14
CA ALA A 61 -1.50 -6.57 7.06
C ALA A 61 -2.03 -7.94 7.54
N LEU A 62 -1.26 -8.67 8.34
CA LEU A 62 -1.69 -9.95 8.92
C LEU A 62 -2.85 -9.75 9.92
N ILE A 63 -2.77 -8.73 10.77
CA ILE A 63 -3.86 -8.37 11.70
C ILE A 63 -5.10 -7.95 10.90
N ALA A 64 -4.96 -7.11 9.89
CA ALA A 64 -6.05 -6.66 9.03
C ALA A 64 -6.71 -7.83 8.30
N ALA A 65 -5.94 -8.74 7.71
CA ALA A 65 -6.46 -9.95 7.05
C ALA A 65 -7.21 -10.86 8.04
N THR A 66 -6.70 -10.98 9.28
CA THR A 66 -7.37 -11.74 10.35
C THR A 66 -8.67 -11.08 10.78
N LEU A 67 -8.70 -9.75 10.85
CA LEU A 67 -9.89 -8.97 11.19
C LEU A 67 -10.91 -8.97 10.05
N ALA A 68 -10.47 -8.87 8.79
CA ALA A 68 -11.33 -8.91 7.61
C ALA A 68 -12.11 -10.24 7.50
N GLY A 69 -11.54 -11.34 7.98
CA GLY A 69 -12.23 -12.63 8.08
C GLY A 69 -13.33 -12.70 9.16
N ARG A 70 -13.50 -11.66 9.99
CA ARG A 70 -14.58 -11.62 11.00
C ARG A 70 -15.91 -11.25 10.34
N PRO A 71 -17.03 -11.84 10.77
CA PRO A 71 -18.34 -11.52 10.24
C PRO A 71 -18.68 -10.04 10.46
N THR A 72 -19.42 -9.47 9.53
CA THR A 72 -19.98 -8.13 9.63
C THR A 72 -20.94 -8.04 10.83
N SER A 73 -21.15 -6.85 11.35
CA SER A 73 -22.06 -6.61 12.49
C SER A 73 -22.92 -5.38 12.22
N ALA A 74 -24.02 -5.23 12.96
CA ALA A 74 -24.88 -4.06 12.85
C ALA A 74 -24.16 -2.72 13.12
N LYS A 75 -23.03 -2.74 13.85
CA LYS A 75 -22.19 -1.56 14.09
C LYS A 75 -21.12 -1.35 13.04
N ARG A 76 -20.80 -2.38 12.25
CA ARG A 76 -19.75 -2.38 11.21
C ARG A 76 -20.25 -3.18 10.02
N THR A 77 -21.00 -2.51 9.16
CA THR A 77 -21.65 -3.15 8.01
C THR A 77 -20.63 -3.65 6.98
N TRP A 78 -19.49 -2.96 6.84
CA TRP A 78 -18.34 -3.40 6.04
C TRP A 78 -17.30 -4.20 6.86
N GLY A 79 -17.65 -4.63 8.07
CA GLY A 79 -16.75 -5.34 8.97
C GLY A 79 -15.50 -4.49 9.32
N PHE A 80 -14.33 -5.10 9.12
CA PHE A 80 -13.04 -4.44 9.33
C PHE A 80 -12.27 -4.19 8.02
N ALA A 81 -12.96 -4.14 6.88
CA ALA A 81 -12.30 -4.00 5.58
C ALA A 81 -11.34 -2.79 5.52
N ARG A 82 -11.73 -1.64 6.10
CA ARG A 82 -10.88 -0.42 6.14
C ARG A 82 -9.65 -0.54 7.07
N SER A 83 -9.51 -1.61 7.88
CA SER A 83 -8.36 -1.77 8.78
C SER A 83 -7.03 -1.91 8.02
N GLU A 84 -7.06 -2.50 6.83
CA GLU A 84 -5.90 -2.59 5.92
C GLU A 84 -5.42 -1.20 5.51
N VAL A 85 -6.34 -0.34 5.07
CA VAL A 85 -6.03 1.02 4.62
C VAL A 85 -5.51 1.89 5.76
N LEU A 86 -6.14 1.80 6.94
CA LEU A 86 -5.69 2.51 8.16
C LEU A 86 -4.28 2.07 8.56
N GLY A 87 -3.99 0.77 8.48
CA GLY A 87 -2.67 0.24 8.76
C GLY A 87 -1.62 0.75 7.79
N ALA A 88 -1.91 0.71 6.49
CA ALA A 88 -1.02 1.25 5.46
C ALA A 88 -0.77 2.76 5.62
N THR A 89 -1.81 3.52 5.96
CA THR A 89 -1.69 4.97 6.23
C THR A 89 -0.79 5.24 7.44
N ALA A 90 -1.00 4.50 8.55
CA ALA A 90 -0.19 4.66 9.76
C ALA A 90 1.28 4.32 9.51
N GLN A 91 1.55 3.20 8.82
CA GLN A 91 2.91 2.79 8.44
C GLN A 91 3.59 3.84 7.57
N ALA A 92 2.93 4.31 6.52
CA ALA A 92 3.47 5.32 5.61
C ALA A 92 3.72 6.65 6.33
N ALA A 93 2.83 7.06 7.23
CA ALA A 93 3.01 8.29 8.03
C ALA A 93 4.23 8.21 8.95
N VAL A 94 4.46 7.05 9.60
CA VAL A 94 5.66 6.84 10.43
C VAL A 94 6.91 6.92 9.56
N LEU A 95 6.93 6.29 8.38
CA LEU A 95 8.08 6.29 7.50
C LEU A 95 8.39 7.70 6.94
N VAL A 96 7.36 8.48 6.61
CA VAL A 96 7.53 9.89 6.20
C VAL A 96 8.08 10.73 7.36
N ALA A 97 7.58 10.53 8.59
CA ALA A 97 8.08 11.25 9.76
C ALA A 97 9.54 10.92 10.05
N VAL A 98 9.94 9.64 9.98
CA VAL A 98 11.34 9.21 10.09
C VAL A 98 12.19 9.82 8.97
N GLY A 99 11.70 9.79 7.72
CA GLY A 99 12.40 10.39 6.59
C GLY A 99 12.65 11.89 6.79
N LEU A 100 11.65 12.64 7.27
CA LEU A 100 11.80 14.06 7.59
C LEU A 100 12.84 14.29 8.71
N PHE A 101 12.78 13.48 9.78
CA PHE A 101 13.78 13.51 10.85
C PHE A 101 15.19 13.29 10.29
N VAL A 102 15.37 12.29 9.44
CA VAL A 102 16.67 11.98 8.81
C VAL A 102 17.18 13.13 7.96
N VAL A 103 16.32 13.78 7.16
CA VAL A 103 16.72 14.95 6.36
C VAL A 103 17.22 16.08 7.27
N VAL A 104 16.50 16.39 8.35
CA VAL A 104 16.91 17.43 9.30
C VAL A 104 18.24 17.09 9.96
N GLU A 105 18.37 15.86 10.46
CA GLU A 105 19.59 15.39 11.13
C GLU A 105 20.78 15.34 10.16
N ALA A 106 20.57 14.87 8.92
CA ALA A 106 21.62 14.85 7.91
C ALA A 106 22.13 16.26 7.57
N VAL A 107 21.23 17.24 7.43
CA VAL A 107 21.63 18.64 7.21
C VAL A 107 22.44 19.16 8.40
N GLN A 108 22.07 18.87 9.65
CA GLN A 108 22.83 19.25 10.84
C GLN A 108 24.24 18.61 10.83
N ARG A 109 24.33 17.32 10.45
CA ARG A 109 25.61 16.59 10.35
C ARG A 109 26.50 17.05 9.22
N LEU A 110 25.94 17.64 8.16
CA LEU A 110 26.74 18.30 7.11
C LEU A 110 27.46 19.54 7.63
N ILE A 111 26.88 20.22 8.64
CA ILE A 111 27.48 21.42 9.25
C ILE A 111 28.44 21.03 10.42
N ASN A 112 27.99 20.10 11.27
CA ASN A 112 28.72 19.64 12.44
C ASN A 112 28.77 18.09 12.43
N PRO A 113 29.71 17.48 11.68
CA PRO A 113 29.78 16.02 11.56
C PRO A 113 30.21 15.40 12.90
N PRO A 114 29.43 14.42 13.43
CA PRO A 114 29.84 13.67 14.60
C PRO A 114 30.95 12.67 14.23
N GLU A 115 31.71 12.24 15.22
CA GLU A 115 32.67 11.15 15.05
C GLU A 115 31.90 9.81 14.93
N ILE A 116 32.05 9.14 13.81
CA ILE A 116 31.49 7.84 13.56
C ILE A 116 32.57 6.75 13.68
N ALA A 117 32.28 5.70 14.44
CA ALA A 117 33.20 4.56 14.60
C ALA A 117 33.20 3.68 13.33
N GLY A 118 33.87 4.14 12.26
CA GLY A 118 33.85 3.52 10.93
C GLY A 118 34.17 2.01 10.93
N GLY A 119 35.16 1.59 11.73
CA GLY A 119 35.51 0.17 11.83
C GLY A 119 34.39 -0.71 12.40
N GLN A 120 33.64 -0.20 13.39
CA GLN A 120 32.45 -0.89 13.93
C GLN A 120 31.29 -0.86 12.92
N LEU A 121 31.12 0.28 12.23
CA LEU A 121 30.09 0.43 11.20
C LEU A 121 30.25 -0.57 10.06
N VAL A 122 31.50 -0.88 9.62
CA VAL A 122 31.76 -1.94 8.64
C VAL A 122 31.23 -3.29 9.12
N ILE A 123 31.41 -3.63 10.39
CA ILE A 123 30.96 -4.92 10.95
C ILE A 123 29.44 -5.03 10.85
N PHE A 124 28.70 -4.00 11.28
CA PHE A 124 27.24 -4.01 11.22
C PHE A 124 26.71 -4.00 9.78
N GLY A 125 27.29 -3.21 8.89
CA GLY A 125 26.94 -3.22 7.47
C GLY A 125 27.17 -4.59 6.80
N VAL A 126 28.29 -5.28 7.15
CA VAL A 126 28.55 -6.63 6.63
C VAL A 126 27.54 -7.66 7.19
N ILE A 127 27.17 -7.56 8.47
CA ILE A 127 26.12 -8.41 9.05
C ILE A 127 24.79 -8.19 8.32
N GLY A 128 24.38 -6.95 8.06
CA GLY A 128 23.18 -6.60 7.29
C GLY A 128 23.23 -7.18 5.90
N LEU A 129 24.33 -6.93 5.17
CA LEU A 129 24.48 -7.44 3.80
C LEU A 129 24.45 -8.97 3.73
N LEU A 130 25.12 -9.67 4.63
CA LEU A 130 25.12 -11.13 4.66
C LEU A 130 23.71 -11.70 4.94
N GLY A 131 22.97 -11.09 5.86
CA GLY A 131 21.58 -11.45 6.13
C GLY A 131 20.67 -11.23 4.93
N ASN A 132 20.81 -10.09 4.26
CA ASN A 132 20.05 -9.76 3.06
C ASN A 132 20.39 -10.68 1.90
N VAL A 133 21.68 -11.00 1.66
CA VAL A 133 22.11 -11.98 0.65
C VAL A 133 21.56 -13.38 0.96
N ALA A 134 21.58 -13.82 2.22
CA ALA A 134 20.98 -15.09 2.61
C ALA A 134 19.49 -15.13 2.31
N SER A 135 18.75 -14.06 2.62
CA SER A 135 17.32 -13.92 2.31
C SER A 135 17.07 -13.90 0.81
N ILE A 136 17.88 -13.18 0.02
CA ILE A 136 17.82 -13.18 -1.46
C ILE A 136 17.97 -14.61 -2.00
N VAL A 137 18.95 -15.37 -1.53
CA VAL A 137 19.18 -16.76 -1.98
C VAL A 137 17.99 -17.66 -1.66
N ILE A 138 17.40 -17.53 -0.48
CA ILE A 138 16.21 -18.28 -0.05
C ILE A 138 15.00 -17.96 -0.94
N LEU A 139 14.82 -16.69 -1.32
CA LEU A 139 13.65 -16.22 -2.06
C LEU A 139 13.82 -16.32 -3.59
N ALA A 140 15.05 -16.27 -4.12
CA ALA A 140 15.34 -16.15 -5.55
C ALA A 140 14.71 -17.24 -6.41
N GLY A 141 14.71 -18.49 -5.93
CA GLY A 141 14.14 -19.64 -6.66
C GLY A 141 12.61 -19.61 -6.80
N HIS A 142 11.92 -18.72 -6.07
CA HIS A 142 10.46 -18.69 -5.98
C HIS A 142 9.86 -17.31 -6.29
N ARG A 143 10.68 -16.33 -6.71
CA ARG A 143 10.27 -14.96 -7.04
C ARG A 143 9.19 -14.86 -8.14
N GLY A 144 9.01 -15.90 -8.93
CA GLY A 144 8.01 -15.97 -9.99
C GLY A 144 6.71 -16.71 -9.61
N THR A 145 6.60 -17.28 -8.39
CA THR A 145 5.45 -18.12 -8.02
C THR A 145 4.20 -17.32 -7.68
N ASN A 146 4.35 -16.13 -7.07
CA ASN A 146 3.24 -15.22 -6.78
C ASN A 146 3.76 -13.80 -6.51
N LEU A 147 2.83 -12.82 -6.49
CA LEU A 147 3.14 -11.40 -6.28
C LEU A 147 3.80 -11.12 -4.93
N ASN A 148 3.38 -11.82 -3.87
CA ASN A 148 3.95 -11.63 -2.52
C ASN A 148 5.41 -12.06 -2.46
N MET A 149 5.78 -13.17 -3.09
CA MET A 149 7.17 -13.62 -3.18
C MET A 149 8.04 -12.66 -3.98
N ARG A 150 7.49 -12.09 -5.06
CA ARG A 150 8.18 -11.06 -5.86
C ARG A 150 8.39 -9.79 -5.05
N ALA A 151 7.37 -9.34 -4.32
CA ALA A 151 7.48 -8.16 -3.47
C ALA A 151 8.53 -8.35 -2.38
N ALA A 152 8.47 -9.45 -1.62
CA ALA A 152 9.45 -9.78 -0.59
C ALA A 152 10.88 -9.89 -1.15
N PHE A 153 11.06 -10.46 -2.35
CA PHE A 153 12.37 -10.51 -3.01
C PHE A 153 12.91 -9.12 -3.34
N LEU A 154 12.08 -8.23 -3.90
CA LEU A 154 12.50 -6.87 -4.24
C LEU A 154 12.79 -6.02 -3.00
N GLU A 155 12.05 -6.22 -1.92
CA GLU A 155 12.30 -5.60 -0.62
C GLU A 155 13.71 -5.92 -0.13
N VAL A 156 14.03 -7.22 -0.01
CA VAL A 156 15.37 -7.67 0.46
C VAL A 156 16.50 -7.23 -0.47
N VAL A 157 16.25 -7.06 -1.77
CA VAL A 157 17.24 -6.48 -2.69
C VAL A 157 17.48 -4.99 -2.37
N ASN A 158 16.44 -4.23 -2.04
CA ASN A 158 16.59 -2.83 -1.63
C ASN A 158 17.35 -2.72 -0.30
N ASP A 159 17.06 -3.59 0.68
CA ASP A 159 17.80 -3.64 1.95
C ASP A 159 19.28 -3.96 1.73
N ALA A 160 19.58 -4.88 0.80
CA ALA A 160 20.96 -5.18 0.44
C ALA A 160 21.69 -3.96 -0.17
N LEU A 161 21.01 -3.14 -0.97
CA LEU A 161 21.57 -1.88 -1.51
C LEU A 161 21.81 -0.85 -0.40
N GLY A 162 20.93 -0.75 0.58
CA GLY A 162 21.11 0.05 1.79
C GLY A 162 22.35 -0.37 2.57
N SER A 163 22.48 -1.67 2.85
CA SER A 163 23.66 -2.22 3.54
C SER A 163 24.97 -1.96 2.76
N VAL A 164 24.94 -2.04 1.42
CA VAL A 164 26.11 -1.68 0.59
C VAL A 164 26.47 -0.21 0.75
N ALA A 165 25.49 0.70 0.76
CA ALA A 165 25.73 2.12 0.96
C ALA A 165 26.36 2.40 2.34
N VAL A 166 25.88 1.73 3.40
CA VAL A 166 26.46 1.79 4.75
C VAL A 166 27.91 1.32 4.76
N ILE A 167 28.22 0.17 4.12
CA ILE A 167 29.58 -0.37 4.04
C ILE A 167 30.51 0.60 3.30
N VAL A 168 30.06 1.16 2.17
CA VAL A 168 30.87 2.14 1.41
C VAL A 168 31.17 3.37 2.26
N ALA A 169 30.16 3.92 2.96
CA ALA A 169 30.36 5.03 3.88
C ALA A 169 31.35 4.69 4.99
N ALA A 170 31.21 3.50 5.61
CA ALA A 170 32.08 3.02 6.66
C ALA A 170 33.56 2.86 6.21
N ILE A 171 33.78 2.33 5.00
CA ILE A 171 35.12 2.22 4.41
C ILE A 171 35.73 3.60 4.17
N VAL A 172 34.94 4.53 3.58
CA VAL A 172 35.39 5.91 3.34
C VAL A 172 35.78 6.58 4.66
N ILE A 173 34.96 6.49 5.70
CA ILE A 173 35.25 7.03 7.03
C ILE A 173 36.53 6.42 7.60
N THR A 174 36.68 5.10 7.53
CA THR A 174 37.82 4.39 8.11
C THR A 174 39.15 4.74 7.41
N LEU A 175 39.11 4.87 6.06
CA LEU A 175 40.34 5.13 5.27
C LEU A 175 40.72 6.62 5.20
N THR A 176 39.72 7.51 5.20
CA THR A 176 39.97 8.95 4.92
C THR A 176 39.66 9.85 6.10
N GLY A 177 38.95 9.37 7.13
CA GLY A 177 38.41 10.20 8.20
C GLY A 177 37.23 11.09 7.78
N PHE A 178 36.70 10.93 6.55
CA PHE A 178 35.63 11.76 6.02
C PHE A 178 34.27 11.41 6.62
N GLN A 179 33.97 11.99 7.78
CA GLN A 179 32.76 11.69 8.59
C GLN A 179 31.45 12.00 7.86
N LEU A 180 31.45 12.92 6.91
CA LEU A 180 30.27 13.29 6.10
C LEU A 180 29.75 12.14 5.24
N ALA A 181 30.54 11.09 5.00
CA ALA A 181 30.13 9.94 4.20
C ALA A 181 28.88 9.24 4.75
N ASP A 182 28.71 9.18 6.09
CA ASP A 182 27.53 8.62 6.73
C ASP A 182 26.27 9.47 6.45
N ALA A 183 26.36 10.78 6.62
CA ALA A 183 25.23 11.66 6.31
C ALA A 183 24.84 11.63 4.82
N ILE A 184 25.83 11.53 3.93
CA ILE A 184 25.59 11.39 2.48
C ILE A 184 24.89 10.05 2.19
N ALA A 185 25.37 8.95 2.77
CA ALA A 185 24.73 7.65 2.62
C ALA A 185 23.29 7.65 3.16
N ALA A 186 23.06 8.27 4.33
CA ALA A 186 21.71 8.42 4.90
C ALA A 186 20.77 9.21 3.97
N ILE A 187 21.25 10.29 3.36
CA ILE A 187 20.47 11.07 2.37
C ILE A 187 20.15 10.22 1.14
N LEU A 188 21.11 9.47 0.63
CA LEU A 188 20.90 8.61 -0.56
C LEU A 188 19.88 7.49 -0.27
N ILE A 189 19.98 6.81 0.87
CA ILE A 189 19.02 5.79 1.31
C ILE A 189 17.65 6.45 1.50
N GLY A 190 17.58 7.57 2.22
CA GLY A 190 16.34 8.32 2.43
C GLY A 190 15.69 8.78 1.13
N ALA A 191 16.47 9.21 0.12
CA ALA A 191 15.98 9.61 -1.19
C ALA A 191 15.34 8.45 -1.98
N LEU A 192 15.72 7.22 -1.71
CA LEU A 192 15.08 6.03 -2.29
C LEU A 192 13.77 5.67 -1.57
N ILE A 193 13.73 5.83 -0.25
CA ILE A 193 12.64 5.37 0.61
C ILE A 193 11.50 6.40 0.71
N VAL A 194 11.83 7.66 0.98
CA VAL A 194 10.84 8.70 1.30
C VAL A 194 9.83 8.96 0.17
N PRO A 195 10.19 9.04 -1.12
CA PRO A 195 9.22 9.23 -2.19
C PRO A 195 8.18 8.11 -2.25
N ARG A 196 8.61 6.85 -2.03
CA ARG A 196 7.72 5.70 -1.99
C ARG A 196 6.74 5.78 -0.81
N ALA A 197 7.24 6.18 0.37
CA ALA A 197 6.43 6.38 1.56
C ALA A 197 5.38 7.49 1.37
N VAL A 198 5.77 8.60 0.75
CA VAL A 198 4.85 9.72 0.43
C VAL A 198 3.76 9.27 -0.55
N LEU A 199 4.12 8.51 -1.59
CA LEU A 199 3.14 7.96 -2.53
C LEU A 199 2.16 7.01 -1.82
N LEU A 200 2.64 6.10 -0.98
CA LEU A 200 1.80 5.19 -0.21
C LEU A 200 0.88 5.95 0.75
N LEU A 201 1.41 6.97 1.44
CA LEU A 201 0.62 7.82 2.33
C LEU A 201 -0.49 8.55 1.56
N ARG A 202 -0.16 9.12 0.40
CA ARG A 202 -1.14 9.79 -0.47
C ARG A 202 -2.22 8.81 -0.95
N ASP A 203 -1.81 7.64 -1.45
CA ASP A 203 -2.74 6.66 -2.00
C ASP A 203 -3.70 6.11 -0.93
N SER A 204 -3.17 5.75 0.25
CA SER A 204 -4.00 5.28 1.36
C SER A 204 -4.90 6.39 1.93
N THR A 205 -4.42 7.63 1.99
CA THR A 205 -5.24 8.78 2.41
C THR A 205 -6.36 9.05 1.41
N ASN A 206 -6.11 8.95 0.10
CA ASN A 206 -7.13 9.09 -0.93
C ASN A 206 -8.26 8.06 -0.76
N VAL A 207 -7.94 6.82 -0.40
CA VAL A 207 -8.97 5.80 -0.09
C VAL A 207 -9.80 6.21 1.13
N LEU A 208 -9.16 6.75 2.18
CA LEU A 208 -9.88 7.24 3.38
C LEU A 208 -10.75 8.47 3.10
N LEU A 209 -10.33 9.31 2.16
CA LEU A 209 -11.08 10.50 1.69
C LEU A 209 -12.14 10.15 0.64
N GLU A 210 -12.38 8.86 0.39
CA GLU A 210 -13.37 8.37 -0.57
C GLU A 210 -13.17 8.89 -2.00
N SER A 211 -11.91 9.18 -2.36
CA SER A 211 -11.55 9.59 -3.72
C SER A 211 -11.79 8.46 -4.71
N THR A 212 -12.10 8.83 -5.95
CA THR A 212 -12.26 7.87 -7.06
C THR A 212 -11.03 6.96 -7.20
N PRO A 213 -11.20 5.63 -7.24
CA PRO A 213 -10.11 4.69 -7.37
C PRO A 213 -9.32 4.89 -8.68
N LYS A 214 -8.02 4.64 -8.63
CA LYS A 214 -7.18 4.68 -9.83
C LYS A 214 -7.69 3.70 -10.90
N GLY A 215 -7.78 4.18 -12.13
CA GLY A 215 -8.23 3.37 -13.27
C GLY A 215 -9.73 3.44 -13.54
N ILE A 216 -10.48 4.22 -12.76
CA ILE A 216 -11.88 4.55 -13.03
C ILE A 216 -11.96 6.01 -13.46
N ASP A 217 -12.57 6.25 -14.60
CA ASP A 217 -12.93 7.56 -15.13
C ASP A 217 -14.44 7.76 -14.96
N LEU A 218 -14.83 8.72 -14.11
CA LEU A 218 -16.25 8.97 -13.79
C LEU A 218 -17.05 9.44 -15.01
N ASP A 219 -16.44 10.22 -15.90
CA ASP A 219 -17.09 10.67 -17.12
C ASP A 219 -17.40 9.48 -18.03
N SER A 220 -16.45 8.56 -18.18
CA SER A 220 -16.65 7.32 -18.92
C SER A 220 -17.73 6.42 -18.29
N VAL A 221 -17.81 6.35 -16.96
CA VAL A 221 -18.87 5.60 -16.26
C VAL A 221 -20.23 6.25 -16.53
N ARG A 222 -20.33 7.57 -16.42
CA ARG A 222 -21.56 8.32 -16.71
C ARG A 222 -22.03 8.11 -18.13
N ASP A 223 -21.13 8.23 -19.10
CA ASP A 223 -21.46 8.08 -20.51
C ASP A 223 -21.99 6.67 -20.82
N HIS A 224 -21.37 5.61 -20.29
CA HIS A 224 -21.86 4.24 -20.47
C HIS A 224 -23.23 4.00 -19.84
N LEU A 225 -23.51 4.62 -18.67
CA LEU A 225 -24.83 4.54 -18.05
C LEU A 225 -25.89 5.26 -18.88
N LEU A 226 -25.53 6.39 -19.50
CA LEU A 226 -26.42 7.17 -20.39
C LEU A 226 -26.70 6.48 -21.73
N GLU A 227 -25.82 5.55 -22.18
CA GLU A 227 -26.03 4.75 -23.39
C GLU A 227 -27.05 3.63 -23.20
N LEU A 228 -27.47 3.32 -21.96
CA LEU A 228 -28.48 2.32 -21.69
C LEU A 228 -29.87 2.82 -22.09
N ASP A 229 -30.67 1.94 -22.72
CA ASP A 229 -32.03 2.24 -23.12
C ASP A 229 -32.86 2.78 -21.93
N HIS A 230 -33.69 3.77 -22.18
CA HIS A 230 -34.56 4.42 -21.19
C HIS A 230 -33.84 5.24 -20.10
N VAL A 231 -32.54 5.32 -20.06
CA VAL A 231 -31.80 6.23 -19.16
C VAL A 231 -31.77 7.64 -19.78
N THR A 232 -32.21 8.63 -19.04
CA THR A 232 -32.32 10.01 -19.53
C THR A 232 -31.31 10.96 -18.87
N ALA A 233 -30.94 10.69 -17.62
CA ALA A 233 -29.89 11.42 -16.91
C ALA A 233 -29.25 10.58 -15.82
N VAL A 234 -27.99 10.92 -15.45
CA VAL A 234 -27.26 10.35 -14.32
C VAL A 234 -26.66 11.49 -13.52
N HIS A 235 -26.94 11.54 -12.23
CA HIS A 235 -26.41 12.55 -11.31
C HIS A 235 -26.03 11.90 -9.96
N ASP A 236 -25.38 12.66 -9.10
CA ASP A 236 -24.88 12.20 -7.80
C ASP A 236 -24.11 10.88 -7.91
N LEU A 237 -23.25 10.79 -8.95
CA LEU A 237 -22.44 9.63 -9.25
C LEU A 237 -21.17 9.67 -8.40
N HIS A 238 -21.08 8.73 -7.45
CA HIS A 238 -19.92 8.57 -6.60
C HIS A 238 -19.31 7.18 -6.78
N VAL A 239 -17.99 7.13 -6.93
CA VAL A 239 -17.23 5.87 -6.88
C VAL A 239 -16.12 6.03 -5.87
N SER A 240 -16.11 5.17 -4.87
CA SER A 240 -15.10 5.14 -3.83
C SER A 240 -14.58 3.73 -3.61
N GLN A 241 -13.63 3.57 -2.71
CA GLN A 241 -13.05 2.27 -2.38
C GLN A 241 -13.08 2.05 -0.86
N ILE A 242 -13.63 0.92 -0.43
CA ILE A 242 -13.67 0.55 1.00
C ILE A 242 -12.35 -0.07 1.45
N ALA A 243 -11.77 -0.94 0.61
CA ALA A 243 -10.50 -1.62 0.81
C ALA A 243 -9.91 -2.01 -0.54
N THR A 244 -8.69 -2.54 -0.57
CA THR A 244 -8.06 -3.02 -1.80
C THR A 244 -8.96 -4.02 -2.53
N GLY A 245 -9.30 -3.71 -3.78
CA GLY A 245 -10.16 -4.56 -4.61
C GLY A 245 -11.66 -4.55 -4.24
N LEU A 246 -12.12 -3.59 -3.42
CA LEU A 246 -13.52 -3.43 -3.08
C LEU A 246 -14.01 -2.00 -3.43
N PRO A 247 -14.15 -1.67 -4.73
CA PRO A 247 -14.78 -0.44 -5.15
C PRO A 247 -16.29 -0.51 -4.92
N VAL A 248 -16.89 0.64 -4.62
CA VAL A 248 -18.35 0.82 -4.46
C VAL A 248 -18.80 1.99 -5.29
N LEU A 249 -19.99 1.87 -5.88
CA LEU A 249 -20.61 2.91 -6.69
C LEU A 249 -21.99 3.23 -6.13
N THR A 250 -22.32 4.51 -6.08
CA THR A 250 -23.68 5.00 -5.88
C THR A 250 -24.01 6.01 -6.97
N ALA A 251 -25.21 5.96 -7.50
CA ALA A 251 -25.68 6.92 -8.49
C ALA A 251 -27.21 7.07 -8.45
N HIS A 252 -27.67 8.26 -8.79
CA HIS A 252 -29.06 8.55 -9.12
C HIS A 252 -29.21 8.46 -10.64
N VAL A 253 -30.14 7.65 -11.08
CA VAL A 253 -30.40 7.39 -12.51
C VAL A 253 -31.84 7.75 -12.84
N VAL A 254 -31.99 8.81 -13.62
CA VAL A 254 -33.30 9.21 -14.12
C VAL A 254 -33.66 8.35 -15.31
N VAL A 255 -34.78 7.64 -15.21
CA VAL A 255 -35.30 6.78 -16.27
C VAL A 255 -36.63 7.32 -16.78
N GLU A 256 -37.03 6.88 -17.98
CA GLU A 256 -38.35 7.25 -18.53
C GLU A 256 -39.47 6.82 -17.57
N ASP A 257 -40.46 7.68 -17.38
CA ASP A 257 -41.58 7.44 -16.45
C ASP A 257 -42.33 6.15 -16.75
N SER A 258 -42.38 5.73 -18.02
CA SER A 258 -42.98 4.46 -18.46
C SER A 258 -42.41 3.25 -17.74
N CYS A 259 -41.13 3.23 -17.43
CA CYS A 259 -40.43 2.11 -16.77
C CYS A 259 -41.01 1.77 -15.39
N PHE A 260 -41.62 2.75 -14.71
CA PHE A 260 -42.24 2.54 -13.39
C PHE A 260 -43.63 1.87 -13.47
N TYR A 261 -44.26 1.87 -14.64
CA TYR A 261 -45.62 1.36 -14.82
C TYR A 261 -45.69 0.07 -15.67
N ASP A 262 -44.68 -0.20 -16.49
CA ASP A 262 -44.66 -1.32 -17.42
C ASP A 262 -43.81 -2.51 -16.94
N GLY A 263 -43.18 -2.40 -15.78
CA GLY A 263 -42.38 -3.44 -15.12
C GLY A 263 -40.92 -3.50 -15.54
N HIS A 264 -40.38 -2.50 -16.28
CA HIS A 264 -39.00 -2.48 -16.73
C HIS A 264 -37.99 -2.09 -15.63
N THR A 265 -38.41 -1.56 -14.45
CA THR A 265 -37.48 -1.11 -13.40
C THR A 265 -36.52 -2.19 -12.93
N ALA A 266 -36.96 -3.45 -12.81
CA ALA A 266 -36.08 -4.54 -12.39
C ALA A 266 -35.02 -4.85 -13.47
N GLN A 267 -35.40 -4.85 -14.74
CA GLN A 267 -34.50 -5.09 -15.87
C GLN A 267 -33.48 -3.94 -16.02
N MET A 268 -33.91 -2.69 -15.78
CA MET A 268 -33.03 -1.53 -15.76
C MET A 268 -31.97 -1.65 -14.67
N LEU A 269 -32.36 -2.04 -13.45
CA LEU A 269 -31.42 -2.25 -12.36
C LEU A 269 -30.39 -3.32 -12.70
N ASP A 270 -30.82 -4.45 -13.27
CA ASP A 270 -29.94 -5.52 -13.71
C ASP A 270 -28.97 -5.04 -14.80
N ALA A 271 -29.45 -4.24 -15.77
CA ALA A 271 -28.63 -3.69 -16.84
C ALA A 271 -27.57 -2.71 -16.31
N LEU A 272 -27.95 -1.80 -15.39
CA LEU A 272 -27.05 -0.86 -14.74
C LEU A 272 -25.96 -1.58 -13.95
N GLN A 273 -26.34 -2.59 -13.14
CA GLN A 273 -25.38 -3.37 -12.35
C GLN A 273 -24.42 -4.17 -13.23
N HIS A 274 -24.92 -4.77 -14.31
CA HIS A 274 -24.09 -5.50 -15.27
C HIS A 274 -23.11 -4.57 -15.99
N CYS A 275 -23.54 -3.39 -16.40
CA CYS A 275 -22.71 -2.38 -17.06
C CYS A 275 -21.48 -2.03 -16.19
N VAL A 276 -21.68 -1.66 -14.92
CA VAL A 276 -20.56 -1.26 -14.04
C VAL A 276 -19.71 -2.43 -13.58
N ALA A 277 -20.25 -3.66 -13.56
CA ALA A 277 -19.51 -4.85 -13.18
C ALA A 277 -18.57 -5.36 -14.29
N GLU A 278 -18.94 -5.23 -15.57
CA GLU A 278 -18.23 -5.92 -16.65
C GLU A 278 -17.56 -5.00 -17.69
N HIS A 279 -18.02 -3.76 -17.88
CA HIS A 279 -17.55 -2.91 -18.97
C HIS A 279 -16.30 -2.09 -18.64
N PHE A 280 -15.82 -2.08 -17.38
CA PHE A 280 -14.67 -1.27 -16.97
C PHE A 280 -13.47 -2.13 -16.59
N ALA A 281 -12.28 -1.56 -16.74
CA ALA A 281 -11.02 -2.22 -16.36
C ALA A 281 -10.96 -2.58 -14.86
N VAL A 282 -11.62 -1.78 -14.02
CA VAL A 282 -11.86 -2.06 -12.59
C VAL A 282 -13.32 -2.43 -12.45
N GLN A 283 -13.59 -3.70 -12.16
CA GLN A 283 -14.94 -4.23 -11.98
C GLN A 283 -15.56 -3.68 -10.69
N ILE A 284 -16.78 -3.14 -10.78
CA ILE A 284 -17.51 -2.59 -9.62
C ILE A 284 -18.67 -3.54 -9.31
N GLU A 285 -18.38 -4.57 -8.53
CA GLU A 285 -19.38 -5.58 -8.14
C GLU A 285 -20.39 -5.07 -7.11
N HIS A 286 -20.06 -3.98 -6.39
CA HIS A 286 -20.91 -3.42 -5.35
C HIS A 286 -21.42 -2.05 -5.75
N SER A 287 -22.61 -2.02 -6.35
CA SER A 287 -23.26 -0.80 -6.83
C SER A 287 -24.66 -0.63 -6.23
N THR A 288 -25.04 0.62 -6.00
CA THR A 288 -26.37 1.02 -5.55
C THR A 288 -26.90 2.09 -6.50
N PHE A 289 -28.06 1.86 -7.08
CA PHE A 289 -28.73 2.80 -7.98
C PHE A 289 -30.07 3.22 -7.40
N GLN A 290 -30.30 4.53 -7.32
CA GLN A 290 -31.61 5.10 -7.08
C GLN A 290 -32.23 5.40 -8.44
N LEU A 291 -33.30 4.67 -8.81
CA LEU A 291 -34.04 4.94 -10.05
C LEU A 291 -35.09 6.01 -9.80
N GLU A 292 -35.11 7.04 -10.65
CA GLU A 292 -35.92 8.21 -10.47
C GLU A 292 -36.74 8.56 -11.71
N PRO A 293 -38.01 9.01 -11.55
CA PRO A 293 -38.75 9.67 -12.61
C PRO A 293 -38.24 11.08 -12.87
N ALA A 294 -38.44 11.63 -14.06
CA ALA A 294 -37.91 12.93 -14.51
C ALA A 294 -38.22 14.11 -13.60
N GLY A 295 -39.27 14.05 -12.79
CA GLY A 295 -39.67 15.11 -11.87
C GLY A 295 -39.08 15.02 -10.46
N HIS A 296 -38.37 13.95 -10.12
CA HIS A 296 -37.93 13.68 -8.75
C HIS A 296 -36.89 14.68 -8.25
N GLY A 297 -35.91 15.06 -9.06
CA GLY A 297 -34.82 15.98 -8.71
C GLY A 297 -35.27 17.36 -8.25
N ALA A 298 -36.54 17.75 -8.49
CA ALA A 298 -37.09 18.99 -7.97
C ALA A 298 -37.26 19.00 -6.43
N HIS A 299 -37.21 17.83 -5.79
CA HIS A 299 -37.38 17.64 -4.34
C HIS A 299 -36.06 17.36 -3.62
N GLU A 300 -34.96 17.21 -4.36
CA GLU A 300 -33.66 16.92 -3.81
C GLU A 300 -32.89 18.19 -3.41
N HIS A 301 -31.99 18.05 -2.44
CA HIS A 301 -31.03 19.12 -2.16
C HIS A 301 -30.07 19.25 -3.35
N PRO A 302 -29.41 20.44 -3.55
CA PRO A 302 -28.44 20.61 -4.62
C PRO A 302 -27.43 19.44 -4.62
N THR A 303 -27.45 18.71 -5.71
CA THR A 303 -26.62 17.53 -5.94
C THR A 303 -25.22 17.95 -6.39
N HIS A 304 -24.26 17.09 -6.23
CA HIS A 304 -22.95 17.25 -6.85
C HIS A 304 -23.07 16.89 -8.34
N ASP A 305 -22.70 17.84 -9.22
CA ASP A 305 -22.61 17.63 -10.67
C ASP A 305 -21.48 16.68 -11.04
#